data_7c0f85ea54105195847207f46f02390f
#
_entry.id   7c0f85ea54105195847207f46f02390f
#
_cell.length_a   1.000
_cell.length_b   1.000
_cell.length_c   1.000
_cell.angle_alpha   90.00
_cell.angle_beta   90.00
_cell.angle_gamma   90.00
#
_symmetry.space_group_name_H-M   'P 1'
#
loop_
_entity.id
_entity.type
_entity.pdbx_description
1 polymer ?
#
loop_
_entity_poly.entity_id
_entity_poly.type
_entity_poly.pdbx_seq_one_letter_code
_entity_poly.pdbx_strand_id
1 'polypeptide(L)'
;MKKKWGYGVIAVCGIVLAGCSTGGTSSTGESSSGSGTAAAEQIFNVVVQQEMPSADLSLATDTISFSALNNVYEGLYRLDADSKPEPAGAAELAEVSEDGLTYKLKLREDAKWSNGEPVTAADYVFGWQRTVSAETGSEYAYLFAPVTNAEAITAGEKDASELGIKAVSDYELEITLTTPTPYFQYLLAFPSFFPQSQAVVEDNGDQYASTSDNAVYNGPFVLAGFDGPGTDTEWSYEKNDQYWDKETVKLDTINVSVVKESSTSLNLFQDGQADDVILTGELAQQMANDEAFVSEPLARTSYIELNQREEDSPFRNEDLRKAISYAIDRDALVTSILGDGSLASTGLIPKGMTFNPTDNTDFVDEAESVI
;
A
#
# COMPACT_ATOMS: atom_id res chain seq x y z
N MET A 1 23.82 20.97 32.34
CA MET A 1 23.73 20.48 33.73
C MET A 1 23.13 19.09 33.72
N LYS A 2 23.90 18.08 34.13
CA LYS A 2 23.48 16.67 34.11
C LYS A 2 22.60 16.40 35.35
N LYS A 3 21.42 15.82 35.18
CA LYS A 3 20.62 15.28 36.30
C LYS A 3 20.47 13.77 36.12
N LYS A 4 21.15 13.05 37.00
CA LYS A 4 21.02 11.60 37.14
C LYS A 4 19.76 11.30 37.96
N TRP A 5 18.98 10.33 37.51
CA TRP A 5 17.94 9.69 38.34
C TRP A 5 18.36 8.27 38.66
N GLY A 6 18.30 7.96 39.94
CA GLY A 6 18.71 6.69 40.51
C GLY A 6 17.54 5.70 40.58
N TYR A 7 17.90 4.44 40.45
CA TYR A 7 17.02 3.27 40.58
C TYR A 7 16.70 3.03 42.06
N GLY A 8 15.42 2.95 42.40
CA GLY A 8 14.95 2.43 43.69
C GLY A 8 14.44 0.97 43.49
N VAL A 9 15.14 0.07 44.09
CA VAL A 9 14.75 -1.35 44.21
C VAL A 9 13.79 -1.48 45.40
N ILE A 10 12.56 -1.98 45.19
CA ILE A 10 11.67 -2.40 46.26
C ILE A 10 11.54 -3.92 46.16
N ALA A 11 12.11 -4.59 47.18
CA ALA A 11 11.90 -6.01 47.45
C ALA A 11 10.62 -6.19 48.27
N VAL A 12 9.74 -7.06 47.80
CA VAL A 12 8.57 -7.50 48.59
C VAL A 12 8.68 -9.02 48.83
N CYS A 13 8.78 -9.35 50.10
CA CYS A 13 8.87 -10.71 50.64
C CYS A 13 7.62 -11.54 50.39
N GLY A 14 7.85 -12.82 50.10
CA GLY A 14 6.81 -13.83 49.98
C GLY A 14 6.20 -14.26 51.33
N ILE A 15 4.97 -14.70 51.28
CA ILE A 15 4.32 -15.48 52.33
C ILE A 15 3.93 -16.83 51.75
N VAL A 16 4.60 -17.88 52.28
CA VAL A 16 4.31 -19.28 51.99
C VAL A 16 3.23 -19.72 52.99
N LEU A 17 2.13 -20.25 52.52
CA LEU A 17 1.17 -21.01 53.33
C LEU A 17 1.18 -22.46 52.86
N ALA A 18 1.79 -23.31 53.66
CA ALA A 18 1.76 -24.76 53.54
C ALA A 18 0.46 -25.32 54.13
N GLY A 19 -0.26 -26.11 53.32
CA GLY A 19 -1.36 -26.95 53.78
C GLY A 19 -1.08 -28.41 53.42
N CYS A 20 -0.74 -29.20 54.42
CA CYS A 20 -0.63 -30.66 54.30
C CYS A 20 -1.98 -31.33 54.38
N SER A 21 -2.25 -32.28 53.50
CA SER A 21 -3.20 -33.37 53.75
C SER A 21 -2.66 -34.64 53.03
N THR A 22 -2.56 -35.69 53.82
CA THR A 22 -2.01 -37.03 53.58
C THR A 22 -2.90 -37.90 52.69
N GLY A 23 -2.27 -38.80 51.91
CA GLY A 23 -2.88 -40.06 51.49
C GLY A 23 -2.47 -40.63 50.15
N GLY A 24 -1.42 -41.40 50.07
CA GLY A 24 -1.33 -42.73 49.53
C GLY A 24 -1.23 -42.99 48.02
N THR A 25 -0.10 -43.60 47.70
CA THR A 25 0.16 -44.66 46.73
C THR A 25 0.69 -44.32 45.31
N SER A 26 1.88 -44.83 45.09
CA SER A 26 2.74 -44.92 43.93
C SER A 26 2.08 -45.23 42.58
N SER A 27 2.51 -44.55 41.53
CA SER A 27 2.91 -45.20 40.28
C SER A 27 3.79 -44.25 39.46
N THR A 28 4.92 -44.76 39.06
CA THR A 28 5.87 -44.23 38.09
C THR A 28 5.20 -43.92 36.76
N GLY A 29 5.48 -42.74 36.22
CA GLY A 29 5.11 -42.37 34.86
C GLY A 29 5.77 -41.06 34.46
N GLU A 30 6.89 -41.15 33.75
CA GLU A 30 7.54 -40.06 33.06
C GLU A 30 6.52 -39.41 32.11
N SER A 31 6.41 -38.10 32.18
CA SER A 31 6.01 -37.29 31.01
C SER A 31 6.32 -35.85 31.30
N SER A 32 7.44 -35.41 30.89
CA SER A 32 7.69 -34.00 30.61
C SER A 32 6.94 -33.61 29.36
N SER A 33 5.71 -33.19 29.47
CA SER A 33 5.06 -32.39 28.44
C SER A 33 5.15 -30.94 28.84
N GLY A 34 6.17 -30.27 28.31
CA GLY A 34 6.13 -28.82 28.17
C GLY A 34 4.95 -28.49 27.26
N SER A 35 3.80 -28.12 27.85
CA SER A 35 2.80 -27.40 27.08
C SER A 35 3.37 -26.00 26.82
N GLY A 36 4.01 -25.83 25.68
CA GLY A 36 4.14 -24.51 25.09
C GLY A 36 2.71 -24.01 24.93
N THR A 37 2.33 -23.00 25.70
CA THR A 37 1.16 -22.19 25.35
C THR A 37 1.43 -21.72 23.92
N ALA A 38 0.58 -22.14 22.97
CA ALA A 38 0.57 -21.53 21.64
C ALA A 38 0.53 -20.01 21.85
N ALA A 39 1.40 -19.29 21.15
CA ALA A 39 1.33 -17.83 21.18
C ALA A 39 -0.11 -17.43 20.78
N ALA A 40 -0.67 -16.44 21.46
CA ALA A 40 -1.98 -15.93 21.08
C ALA A 40 -1.87 -15.40 19.63
N GLU A 41 -2.87 -15.71 18.83
CA GLU A 41 -3.01 -15.22 17.46
C GLU A 41 -2.96 -13.69 17.45
N GLN A 42 -2.18 -13.11 16.52
CA GLN A 42 -1.99 -11.68 16.39
C GLN A 42 -2.96 -11.16 15.33
N ILE A 43 -4.11 -10.66 15.78
CA ILE A 43 -5.18 -10.14 14.93
C ILE A 43 -5.18 -8.63 14.98
N PHE A 44 -5.39 -7.97 13.84
CA PHE A 44 -5.54 -6.53 13.70
C PHE A 44 -6.83 -6.22 12.94
N ASN A 45 -7.69 -5.38 13.50
CA ASN A 45 -9.00 -5.06 12.94
C ASN A 45 -9.02 -3.65 12.38
N VAL A 46 -9.20 -3.52 11.07
CA VAL A 46 -9.19 -2.25 10.33
C VAL A 46 -10.59 -1.92 9.82
N VAL A 47 -10.96 -0.67 9.93
CA VAL A 47 -12.21 -0.17 9.35
C VAL A 47 -11.91 0.76 8.18
N VAL A 48 -12.51 0.46 7.03
CA VAL A 48 -12.48 1.31 5.82
C VAL A 48 -13.86 1.90 5.54
N GLN A 49 -13.90 3.00 4.79
CA GLN A 49 -15.15 3.73 4.55
C GLN A 49 -15.91 3.33 3.27
N GLN A 50 -15.27 2.52 2.42
CA GLN A 50 -15.83 2.11 1.13
C GLN A 50 -15.49 0.66 0.85
N GLU A 51 -16.33 0.01 0.06
CA GLU A 51 -16.08 -1.31 -0.51
C GLU A 51 -14.85 -1.26 -1.43
N MET A 52 -14.13 -2.37 -1.57
CA MET A 52 -12.99 -2.50 -2.47
C MET A 52 -13.49 -2.69 -3.92
N PRO A 53 -13.23 -1.74 -4.83
CA PRO A 53 -13.75 -1.81 -6.20
C PRO A 53 -13.07 -2.87 -7.05
N SER A 54 -11.82 -3.21 -6.80
CA SER A 54 -11.07 -4.19 -7.60
C SER A 54 -9.94 -4.83 -6.79
N ALA A 55 -9.77 -6.13 -6.93
CA ALA A 55 -8.58 -6.87 -6.48
C ALA A 55 -7.64 -7.22 -7.64
N ASP A 56 -7.88 -6.71 -8.85
CA ASP A 56 -7.06 -6.91 -10.04
C ASP A 56 -5.97 -5.83 -10.13
N LEU A 57 -4.70 -6.25 -10.18
CA LEU A 57 -3.52 -5.37 -10.30
C LEU A 57 -3.55 -4.44 -11.52
N SER A 58 -4.18 -4.87 -12.62
CA SER A 58 -4.27 -4.08 -13.84
C SER A 58 -5.47 -3.13 -13.87
N LEU A 59 -6.51 -3.36 -13.06
CA LEU A 59 -7.78 -2.63 -13.10
C LEU A 59 -8.05 -1.78 -11.85
N ALA A 60 -7.28 -1.94 -10.79
CA ALA A 60 -7.41 -1.13 -9.58
C ALA A 60 -7.08 0.35 -9.84
N THR A 61 -7.89 1.27 -9.29
CA THR A 61 -7.75 2.72 -9.51
C THR A 61 -7.92 3.55 -8.24
N ASP A 62 -8.16 2.92 -7.11
CA ASP A 62 -8.49 3.58 -5.85
C ASP A 62 -7.57 3.17 -4.69
N THR A 63 -7.56 3.97 -3.63
CA THR A 63 -6.65 3.78 -2.50
C THR A 63 -6.95 2.52 -1.69
N ILE A 64 -8.21 2.05 -1.63
CA ILE A 64 -8.59 0.86 -0.88
C ILE A 64 -8.08 -0.38 -1.60
N SER A 65 -8.32 -0.44 -2.92
CA SER A 65 -7.78 -1.50 -3.78
C SER A 65 -6.25 -1.54 -3.72
N PHE A 66 -5.56 -0.39 -3.87
CA PHE A 66 -4.10 -0.37 -3.80
C PHE A 66 -3.56 -0.74 -2.41
N SER A 67 -4.25 -0.36 -1.34
CA SER A 67 -3.89 -0.80 0.02
C SER A 67 -4.01 -2.32 0.14
N ALA A 68 -5.10 -2.90 -0.33
CA ALA A 68 -5.27 -4.35 -0.36
C ALA A 68 -4.18 -5.05 -1.17
N LEU A 69 -3.93 -4.57 -2.39
CA LEU A 69 -2.94 -5.15 -3.30
C LEU A 69 -1.51 -5.09 -2.72
N ASN A 70 -1.14 -4.01 -2.02
CA ASN A 70 0.15 -3.90 -1.33
C ASN A 70 0.30 -4.86 -0.13
N ASN A 71 -0.81 -5.31 0.46
CA ASN A 71 -0.76 -6.33 1.53
C ASN A 71 -0.60 -7.74 0.97
N VAL A 72 -1.15 -8.04 -0.21
CA VAL A 72 -1.22 -9.40 -0.73
C VAL A 72 -0.29 -9.67 -1.91
N TYR A 73 0.30 -8.63 -2.51
CA TYR A 73 1.30 -8.76 -3.56
C TYR A 73 2.59 -8.01 -3.19
N GLU A 74 3.66 -8.33 -3.88
CA GLU A 74 4.95 -7.66 -3.79
C GLU A 74 5.54 -7.47 -5.19
N GLY A 75 6.06 -6.26 -5.45
CA GLY A 75 6.68 -5.87 -6.71
C GLY A 75 8.17 -6.21 -6.77
N LEU A 76 8.85 -5.68 -7.80
CA LEU A 76 10.30 -5.72 -7.87
C LEU A 76 10.92 -5.00 -6.69
N TYR A 77 10.33 -3.87 -6.31
CA TYR A 77 10.71 -3.06 -5.15
C TYR A 77 9.51 -2.85 -4.23
N ARG A 78 9.79 -2.46 -3.00
CA ARG A 78 8.85 -1.89 -2.04
C ARG A 78 9.40 -0.56 -1.52
N LEU A 79 8.59 0.25 -0.86
CA LEU A 79 9.05 1.47 -0.22
C LEU A 79 9.38 1.20 1.26
N ASP A 80 10.52 1.71 1.71
CA ASP A 80 10.87 1.71 3.13
C ASP A 80 10.09 2.76 3.93
N ALA A 81 10.35 2.87 5.23
CA ALA A 81 9.70 3.83 6.11
C ALA A 81 9.97 5.31 5.74
N ASP A 82 11.01 5.57 4.97
CA ASP A 82 11.36 6.90 4.43
C ASP A 82 10.80 7.12 3.01
N SER A 83 9.93 6.22 2.55
CA SER A 83 9.37 6.19 1.18
C SER A 83 10.43 6.05 0.08
N LYS A 84 11.54 5.36 0.35
CA LYS A 84 12.58 5.08 -0.63
C LYS A 84 12.43 3.67 -1.18
N PRO A 85 12.69 3.45 -2.49
CA PRO A 85 12.65 2.12 -3.07
C PRO A 85 13.75 1.22 -2.48
N GLU A 86 13.36 0.04 -2.00
CA GLU A 86 14.26 -1.03 -1.61
C GLU A 86 13.92 -2.34 -2.34
N PRO A 87 14.89 -3.25 -2.54
CA PRO A 87 14.63 -4.53 -3.17
C PRO A 87 13.59 -5.37 -2.43
N ALA A 88 12.70 -6.02 -3.19
CA ALA A 88 11.65 -6.89 -2.68
C ALA A 88 11.61 -8.21 -3.49
N GLY A 89 10.84 -8.32 -4.56
CA GLY A 89 10.93 -9.43 -5.52
C GLY A 89 12.25 -9.43 -6.32
N ALA A 90 12.90 -8.27 -6.47
CA ALA A 90 14.28 -8.21 -6.92
C ALA A 90 15.24 -8.52 -5.76
N ALA A 91 16.31 -9.25 -6.04
CA ALA A 91 17.34 -9.59 -5.06
C ALA A 91 18.25 -8.41 -4.68
N GLU A 92 18.39 -7.45 -5.58
CA GLU A 92 19.22 -6.26 -5.44
C GLU A 92 18.66 -5.09 -6.28
N LEU A 93 19.18 -3.88 -6.10
CA LEU A 93 18.85 -2.76 -6.97
C LEU A 93 19.31 -3.03 -8.40
N ALA A 94 18.58 -2.51 -9.39
CA ALA A 94 18.88 -2.69 -10.80
C ALA A 94 20.27 -2.15 -11.18
N GLU A 95 20.96 -2.87 -12.08
CA GLU A 95 22.07 -2.31 -12.82
C GLU A 95 21.50 -1.41 -13.92
N VAL A 96 21.79 -0.10 -13.85
CA VAL A 96 21.32 0.88 -14.82
C VAL A 96 22.44 1.24 -15.77
N SER A 97 22.18 1.22 -17.07
CA SER A 97 23.17 1.64 -18.09
C SER A 97 23.56 3.12 -17.94
N GLU A 98 24.72 3.51 -18.46
CA GLU A 98 25.26 4.88 -18.37
C GLU A 98 24.32 5.94 -18.98
N ASP A 99 23.54 5.57 -19.99
CA ASP A 99 22.53 6.43 -20.63
C ASP A 99 21.19 6.46 -19.87
N GLY A 100 21.05 5.67 -18.80
CA GLY A 100 19.82 5.60 -18.00
C GLY A 100 18.64 4.91 -18.68
N LEU A 101 18.86 4.18 -19.78
CA LEU A 101 17.79 3.60 -20.58
C LEU A 101 17.55 2.10 -20.33
N THR A 102 18.56 1.38 -19.88
CA THR A 102 18.45 -0.07 -19.66
C THR A 102 18.61 -0.40 -18.19
N TYR A 103 17.66 -1.14 -17.66
CA TYR A 103 17.63 -1.66 -16.29
C TYR A 103 17.75 -3.17 -16.35
N LYS A 104 18.75 -3.74 -15.66
CA LYS A 104 18.91 -5.18 -15.48
C LYS A 104 18.68 -5.53 -14.04
N LEU A 105 17.76 -6.46 -13.82
CA LEU A 105 17.35 -6.89 -12.47
C LEU A 105 17.55 -8.39 -12.33
N LYS A 106 18.06 -8.79 -11.17
CA LYS A 106 18.05 -10.17 -10.72
C LYS A 106 16.89 -10.35 -9.76
N LEU A 107 16.10 -11.36 -9.97
CA LEU A 107 14.98 -11.72 -9.10
C LEU A 107 15.45 -12.64 -7.97
N ARG A 108 14.67 -12.68 -6.91
CA ARG A 108 14.81 -13.67 -5.85
C ARG A 108 14.40 -15.04 -6.38
N GLU A 109 15.21 -16.07 -6.09
CA GLU A 109 14.90 -17.45 -6.45
C GLU A 109 13.99 -18.14 -5.42
N ASP A 110 13.81 -17.54 -4.24
CA ASP A 110 13.00 -18.07 -3.13
C ASP A 110 11.58 -17.45 -3.07
N ALA A 111 11.25 -16.47 -3.94
CA ALA A 111 9.92 -15.91 -4.05
C ALA A 111 8.92 -16.92 -4.66
N LYS A 112 7.75 -17.03 -4.02
CA LYS A 112 6.71 -17.96 -4.42
C LYS A 112 5.33 -17.33 -4.41
N TRP A 113 4.49 -17.82 -5.28
CA TRP A 113 3.05 -17.62 -5.18
C TRP A 113 2.46 -18.41 -4.00
N SER A 114 1.30 -18.00 -3.51
CA SER A 114 0.58 -18.65 -2.40
C SER A 114 0.21 -20.11 -2.68
N ASN A 115 0.13 -20.52 -3.95
CA ASN A 115 -0.04 -21.91 -4.36
C ASN A 115 1.26 -22.73 -4.34
N GLY A 116 2.40 -22.12 -4.01
CA GLY A 116 3.73 -22.74 -3.90
C GLY A 116 4.56 -22.74 -5.19
N GLU A 117 4.02 -22.26 -6.31
CA GLU A 117 4.78 -22.10 -7.56
C GLU A 117 5.80 -20.95 -7.45
N PRO A 118 6.94 -21.00 -8.15
CA PRO A 118 7.92 -19.90 -8.13
C PRO A 118 7.37 -18.64 -8.81
N VAL A 119 7.75 -17.47 -8.30
CA VAL A 119 7.58 -16.19 -9.01
C VAL A 119 8.78 -16.02 -9.94
N THR A 120 8.54 -15.82 -11.22
CA THR A 120 9.57 -15.75 -12.24
C THR A 120 9.55 -14.44 -13.02
N ALA A 121 10.58 -14.21 -13.83
CA ALA A 121 10.64 -13.07 -14.75
C ALA A 121 9.47 -13.06 -15.75
N ALA A 122 8.94 -14.24 -16.13
CA ALA A 122 7.81 -14.35 -17.02
C ALA A 122 6.53 -13.74 -16.41
N ASP A 123 6.33 -13.84 -15.09
CA ASP A 123 5.16 -13.28 -14.42
C ASP A 123 5.16 -11.75 -14.46
N TYR A 124 6.33 -11.12 -14.35
CA TYR A 124 6.48 -9.66 -14.52
C TYR A 124 6.23 -9.25 -15.99
N VAL A 125 6.81 -9.97 -16.94
CA VAL A 125 6.60 -9.69 -18.37
C VAL A 125 5.12 -9.79 -18.71
N PHE A 126 4.45 -10.88 -18.30
CA PHE A 126 3.03 -11.07 -18.53
C PHE A 126 2.17 -9.99 -17.88
N GLY A 127 2.41 -9.70 -16.58
CA GLY A 127 1.64 -8.69 -15.84
C GLY A 127 1.72 -7.30 -16.48
N TRP A 128 2.92 -6.88 -16.90
CA TRP A 128 3.11 -5.59 -17.56
C TRP A 128 2.46 -5.54 -18.95
N GLN A 129 2.64 -6.60 -19.74
CA GLN A 129 2.01 -6.70 -21.07
C GLN A 129 0.49 -6.68 -20.97
N ARG A 130 -0.08 -7.38 -19.97
CA ARG A 130 -1.52 -7.34 -19.69
C ARG A 130 -1.96 -5.93 -19.32
N THR A 131 -1.27 -5.26 -18.42
CA THR A 131 -1.65 -3.93 -17.94
C THR A 131 -1.63 -2.88 -19.06
N VAL A 132 -0.64 -2.91 -19.96
CA VAL A 132 -0.56 -1.93 -21.08
C VAL A 132 -1.41 -2.32 -22.28
N SER A 133 -1.94 -3.54 -22.33
CA SER A 133 -2.79 -3.97 -23.44
C SER A 133 -4.03 -3.11 -23.58
N ALA A 134 -4.33 -2.65 -24.81
CA ALA A 134 -5.55 -1.91 -25.10
C ALA A 134 -6.82 -2.71 -24.77
N GLU A 135 -6.76 -4.04 -24.81
CA GLU A 135 -7.88 -4.96 -24.49
C GLU A 135 -8.18 -4.94 -22.97
N THR A 136 -7.18 -4.80 -22.13
CA THR A 136 -7.34 -4.71 -20.67
C THR A 136 -8.00 -3.39 -20.26
N GLY A 137 -7.71 -2.30 -20.97
CA GLY A 137 -8.29 -0.99 -20.70
C GLY A 137 -7.90 -0.39 -19.34
N SER A 138 -6.69 -0.70 -18.85
CA SER A 138 -6.18 -0.19 -17.58
C SER A 138 -6.11 1.33 -17.57
N GLU A 139 -6.75 1.97 -16.60
CA GLU A 139 -6.65 3.43 -16.42
C GLU A 139 -5.25 3.86 -15.95
N TYR A 140 -4.45 2.93 -15.41
CA TYR A 140 -3.08 3.16 -14.94
C TYR A 140 -2.01 2.77 -15.95
N ALA A 141 -2.38 2.34 -17.16
CA ALA A 141 -1.43 2.04 -18.24
C ALA A 141 -0.50 3.21 -18.58
N TYR A 142 -0.92 4.46 -18.36
CA TYR A 142 -0.11 5.65 -18.61
C TYR A 142 1.17 5.71 -17.75
N LEU A 143 1.20 5.06 -16.59
CA LEU A 143 2.41 4.98 -15.75
C LEU A 143 3.56 4.24 -16.44
N PHE A 144 3.25 3.40 -17.43
CA PHE A 144 4.24 2.66 -18.23
C PHE A 144 4.81 3.51 -19.38
N ALA A 145 4.37 4.75 -19.59
CA ALA A 145 4.86 5.63 -20.68
C ALA A 145 6.39 5.71 -20.81
N PRO A 146 7.20 5.65 -19.71
CA PRO A 146 8.64 5.58 -19.84
C PRO A 146 9.16 4.30 -20.50
N VAL A 147 8.42 3.18 -20.44
CA VAL A 147 8.85 1.89 -21.00
C VAL A 147 8.67 1.90 -22.51
N THR A 148 9.67 1.41 -23.23
CA THR A 148 9.67 1.38 -24.70
C THR A 148 8.41 0.71 -25.24
N ASN A 149 7.77 1.35 -26.20
CA ASN A 149 6.53 0.95 -26.87
C ASN A 149 5.24 1.00 -26.04
N ALA A 150 5.27 1.29 -24.74
CA ALA A 150 4.07 1.23 -23.88
C ALA A 150 2.92 2.11 -24.42
N GLU A 151 3.18 3.37 -24.81
CA GLU A 151 2.16 4.27 -25.34
C GLU A 151 1.53 3.76 -26.66
N ALA A 152 2.35 3.23 -27.57
CA ALA A 152 1.86 2.68 -28.83
C ALA A 152 1.03 1.40 -28.63
N ILE A 153 1.37 0.58 -27.63
CA ILE A 153 0.61 -0.63 -27.26
C ILE A 153 -0.74 -0.21 -26.65
N THR A 154 -0.73 0.71 -25.71
CA THR A 154 -1.96 1.24 -25.08
C THR A 154 -2.89 1.89 -26.10
N ALA A 155 -2.33 2.53 -27.14
CA ALA A 155 -3.10 3.07 -28.26
C ALA A 155 -3.60 1.99 -29.26
N GLY A 156 -3.22 0.72 -29.09
CA GLY A 156 -3.57 -0.38 -30.01
C GLY A 156 -2.80 -0.37 -31.32
N GLU A 157 -1.68 0.37 -31.39
CA GLU A 157 -0.84 0.49 -32.60
C GLU A 157 0.22 -0.61 -32.68
N LYS A 158 0.52 -1.27 -31.54
CA LYS A 158 1.52 -2.33 -31.39
C LYS A 158 0.98 -3.49 -30.55
N ASP A 159 1.58 -4.67 -30.75
CA ASP A 159 1.31 -5.84 -29.93
C ASP A 159 1.96 -5.72 -28.54
N ALA A 160 1.30 -6.23 -27.49
CA ALA A 160 1.80 -6.18 -26.13
C ALA A 160 3.17 -6.86 -25.96
N SER A 161 3.49 -7.86 -26.76
CA SER A 161 4.79 -8.54 -26.77
C SER A 161 5.97 -7.66 -27.21
N GLU A 162 5.69 -6.49 -27.81
CA GLU A 162 6.71 -5.52 -28.19
C GLU A 162 7.11 -4.56 -27.04
N LEU A 163 6.49 -4.70 -25.86
CA LEU A 163 6.83 -3.89 -24.68
C LEU A 163 8.30 -4.03 -24.31
N GLY A 164 8.94 -2.92 -23.91
CA GLY A 164 10.34 -2.87 -23.52
C GLY A 164 10.66 -3.59 -22.19
N ILE A 165 10.14 -4.80 -22.01
CA ILE A 165 10.49 -5.70 -20.91
C ILE A 165 10.68 -7.10 -21.46
N LYS A 166 11.69 -7.83 -20.97
CA LYS A 166 11.90 -9.23 -21.35
C LYS A 166 12.48 -10.05 -20.20
N ALA A 167 12.08 -11.32 -20.10
CA ALA A 167 12.76 -12.30 -19.31
C ALA A 167 14.03 -12.76 -20.04
N VAL A 168 15.21 -12.54 -19.45
CA VAL A 168 16.49 -13.01 -19.94
C VAL A 168 16.72 -14.45 -19.52
N SER A 169 16.28 -14.79 -18.31
CA SER A 169 16.16 -16.12 -17.73
C SER A 169 14.97 -16.15 -16.77
N ASP A 170 14.75 -17.27 -16.07
CA ASP A 170 13.66 -17.38 -15.09
C ASP A 170 13.79 -16.31 -13.97
N TYR A 171 15.00 -15.86 -13.68
CA TYR A 171 15.29 -14.92 -12.57
C TYR A 171 16.08 -13.69 -13.01
N GLU A 172 16.05 -13.35 -14.29
CA GLU A 172 16.66 -12.12 -14.80
C GLU A 172 15.71 -11.38 -15.73
N LEU A 173 15.52 -10.09 -15.44
CA LEU A 173 14.73 -9.16 -16.25
C LEU A 173 15.62 -8.10 -16.87
N GLU A 174 15.31 -7.71 -18.10
CA GLU A 174 15.84 -6.51 -18.73
C GLU A 174 14.66 -5.61 -19.15
N ILE A 175 14.72 -4.34 -18.71
CA ILE A 175 13.73 -3.32 -19.02
C ILE A 175 14.42 -2.22 -19.80
N THR A 176 13.77 -1.76 -20.89
CA THR A 176 14.27 -0.68 -21.73
C THR A 176 13.30 0.49 -21.71
N LEU A 177 13.83 1.68 -21.39
CA LEU A 177 13.08 2.93 -21.36
C LEU A 177 13.26 3.72 -22.66
N THR A 178 12.27 4.55 -22.99
CA THR A 178 12.31 5.48 -24.11
C THR A 178 13.18 6.70 -23.81
N THR A 179 13.14 7.16 -22.56
CA THR A 179 13.91 8.31 -22.05
C THR A 179 14.41 8.02 -20.64
N PRO A 180 15.55 8.59 -20.23
CA PRO A 180 16.02 8.45 -18.85
C PRO A 180 14.98 8.99 -17.86
N THR A 181 14.54 8.15 -16.94
CA THR A 181 13.45 8.46 -16.00
C THR A 181 13.94 8.26 -14.56
N PRO A 182 14.40 9.32 -13.88
CA PRO A 182 15.01 9.20 -12.55
C PRO A 182 14.11 8.58 -11.49
N TYR A 183 12.79 8.75 -11.61
CA TYR A 183 11.80 8.21 -10.68
C TYR A 183 11.32 6.80 -11.04
N PHE A 184 11.85 6.17 -12.08
CA PHE A 184 11.38 4.87 -12.55
C PHE A 184 11.43 3.78 -11.46
N GLN A 185 12.43 3.83 -10.59
CA GLN A 185 12.55 2.87 -9.48
C GLN A 185 11.36 2.93 -8.51
N TYR A 186 10.71 4.09 -8.34
CA TYR A 186 9.50 4.21 -7.52
C TYR A 186 8.31 3.53 -8.17
N LEU A 187 8.22 3.53 -9.51
CA LEU A 187 7.16 2.82 -10.23
C LEU A 187 7.26 1.31 -10.03
N LEU A 188 8.46 0.76 -9.84
CA LEU A 188 8.68 -0.68 -9.60
C LEU A 188 8.13 -1.14 -8.23
N ALA A 189 7.77 -0.22 -7.35
CA ALA A 189 7.12 -0.45 -6.07
C ALA A 189 5.59 -0.18 -6.12
N PHE A 190 5.04 0.15 -7.30
CA PHE A 190 3.62 0.47 -7.45
C PHE A 190 2.82 -0.76 -7.93
N PRO A 191 1.62 -1.04 -7.39
CA PRO A 191 0.88 -2.28 -7.66
C PRO A 191 0.67 -2.64 -9.14
N SER A 192 0.46 -1.67 -10.03
CA SER A 192 0.29 -1.94 -11.47
C SER A 192 1.54 -2.56 -12.12
N PHE A 193 2.72 -2.47 -11.48
CA PHE A 193 3.99 -3.06 -11.93
C PHE A 193 4.30 -4.41 -11.26
N PHE A 194 3.41 -4.93 -10.41
CA PHE A 194 3.62 -6.19 -9.73
C PHE A 194 3.44 -7.38 -10.68
N PRO A 195 4.01 -8.56 -10.35
CA PRO A 195 3.91 -9.73 -11.20
C PRO A 195 2.48 -10.29 -11.19
N GLN A 196 2.08 -10.95 -12.26
CA GLN A 196 0.80 -11.65 -12.38
C GLN A 196 1.05 -13.05 -12.91
N SER A 197 0.44 -14.06 -12.28
CA SER A 197 0.53 -15.45 -12.75
C SER A 197 -0.31 -15.63 -14.02
N GLN A 198 0.36 -15.83 -15.17
CA GLN A 198 -0.32 -16.01 -16.45
C GLN A 198 -1.30 -17.17 -16.39
N ALA A 199 -0.90 -18.31 -15.83
CA ALA A 199 -1.75 -19.51 -15.74
C ALA A 199 -3.05 -19.21 -14.98
N VAL A 200 -2.97 -18.50 -13.84
CA VAL A 200 -4.14 -18.19 -13.02
C VAL A 200 -5.05 -17.15 -13.70
N VAL A 201 -4.47 -16.16 -14.36
CA VAL A 201 -5.26 -15.18 -15.13
C VAL A 201 -6.00 -15.84 -16.28
N GLU A 202 -5.32 -16.70 -17.05
CA GLU A 202 -5.93 -17.40 -18.19
C GLU A 202 -6.97 -18.44 -17.77
N ASP A 203 -6.72 -19.18 -16.69
CA ASP A 203 -7.66 -20.19 -16.16
C ASP A 203 -8.96 -19.57 -15.64
N ASN A 204 -8.90 -18.38 -15.06
CA ASN A 204 -10.07 -17.67 -14.53
C ASN A 204 -10.72 -16.71 -15.53
N GLY A 205 -10.00 -16.26 -16.56
CA GLY A 205 -10.52 -15.33 -17.57
C GLY A 205 -11.19 -14.09 -16.94
N ASP A 206 -12.45 -13.83 -17.30
CA ASP A 206 -13.21 -12.69 -16.78
C ASP A 206 -13.52 -12.78 -15.27
N GLN A 207 -13.27 -13.92 -14.64
CA GLN A 207 -13.44 -14.09 -13.19
C GLN A 207 -12.14 -13.88 -12.39
N TYR A 208 -11.02 -13.60 -13.07
CA TYR A 208 -9.77 -13.33 -12.38
C TYR A 208 -9.94 -12.20 -11.36
N ALA A 209 -9.48 -12.43 -10.14
CA ALA A 209 -9.55 -11.48 -9.01
C ALA A 209 -10.98 -10.97 -8.65
N SER A 210 -12.04 -11.65 -9.12
CA SER A 210 -13.42 -11.35 -8.72
C SER A 210 -13.76 -11.89 -7.32
N THR A 211 -13.01 -12.90 -6.86
CA THR A 211 -13.04 -13.41 -5.49
C THR A 211 -11.62 -13.71 -5.02
N SER A 212 -11.43 -13.87 -3.72
CA SER A 212 -10.15 -14.29 -3.14
C SER A 212 -9.61 -15.62 -3.70
N ASP A 213 -10.50 -16.53 -4.12
CA ASP A 213 -10.14 -17.86 -4.64
C ASP A 213 -9.70 -17.83 -6.11
N ASN A 214 -10.00 -16.76 -6.84
CA ASN A 214 -9.71 -16.63 -8.26
C ASN A 214 -8.36 -15.92 -8.54
N ALA A 215 -7.49 -15.82 -7.54
CA ALA A 215 -6.17 -15.22 -7.64
C ALA A 215 -5.14 -15.99 -6.81
N VAL A 216 -3.86 -15.74 -7.05
CA VAL A 216 -2.74 -16.18 -6.21
C VAL A 216 -1.89 -14.99 -5.84
N TYR A 217 -1.25 -15.03 -4.70
CA TYR A 217 -0.62 -13.90 -4.04
C TYR A 217 0.85 -14.19 -3.78
N ASN A 218 1.72 -13.20 -3.90
CA ASN A 218 3.15 -13.33 -3.63
C ASN A 218 3.64 -12.41 -2.51
N GLY A 219 2.74 -11.68 -1.86
CA GLY A 219 3.03 -10.76 -0.76
C GLY A 219 2.99 -11.42 0.62
N PRO A 220 3.13 -10.59 1.68
CA PRO A 220 3.15 -11.05 3.07
C PRO A 220 1.85 -11.72 3.53
N PHE A 221 0.73 -11.40 2.89
CA PHE A 221 -0.59 -11.98 3.20
C PHE A 221 -1.24 -12.54 1.94
N VAL A 222 -2.30 -13.31 2.13
CA VAL A 222 -3.26 -13.73 1.12
C VAL A 222 -4.60 -13.06 1.39
N LEU A 223 -5.31 -12.65 0.36
CA LEU A 223 -6.70 -12.17 0.49
C LEU A 223 -7.60 -13.37 0.78
N ALA A 224 -8.48 -13.24 1.74
CA ALA A 224 -9.44 -14.27 2.13
C ALA A 224 -10.82 -13.67 2.37
N GLY A 225 -11.87 -14.43 2.10
CA GLY A 225 -13.26 -14.04 2.33
C GLY A 225 -13.78 -12.92 1.43
N PHE A 226 -13.02 -12.47 0.43
CA PHE A 226 -13.47 -11.48 -0.54
C PHE A 226 -14.28 -12.17 -1.65
N ASP A 227 -15.51 -11.73 -1.84
CA ASP A 227 -16.51 -12.40 -2.68
C ASP A 227 -17.18 -11.46 -3.72
N GLY A 228 -16.74 -10.21 -3.82
CA GLY A 228 -17.30 -9.35 -4.87
C GLY A 228 -16.82 -7.91 -4.87
N PRO A 229 -16.14 -7.50 -5.97
CA PRO A 229 -15.70 -6.12 -6.16
C PRO A 229 -16.84 -5.10 -6.03
N GLY A 230 -16.61 -4.04 -5.23
CA GLY A 230 -17.55 -2.94 -5.03
C GLY A 230 -18.82 -3.27 -4.24
N THR A 231 -18.96 -4.49 -3.72
CA THR A 231 -20.16 -4.93 -2.99
C THR A 231 -19.85 -5.61 -1.67
N ASP A 232 -18.66 -6.18 -1.53
CA ASP A 232 -18.26 -6.88 -0.31
C ASP A 232 -17.95 -5.88 0.81
N THR A 233 -18.40 -6.18 2.02
CA THR A 233 -18.28 -5.30 3.19
C THR A 233 -17.32 -5.85 4.25
N GLU A 234 -16.83 -7.07 4.08
CA GLU A 234 -15.89 -7.71 5.00
C GLU A 234 -14.96 -8.63 4.21
N TRP A 235 -13.66 -8.57 4.53
CA TRP A 235 -12.64 -9.51 4.04
C TRP A 235 -11.49 -9.55 5.04
N SER A 236 -10.54 -10.45 4.83
CA SER A 236 -9.32 -10.51 5.64
C SER A 236 -8.06 -10.68 4.79
N TYR A 237 -6.94 -10.32 5.40
CA TYR A 237 -5.63 -10.70 4.94
C TYR A 237 -5.07 -11.71 5.93
N GLU A 238 -4.81 -12.93 5.46
CA GLU A 238 -4.24 -14.01 6.26
C GLU A 238 -2.76 -14.17 5.94
N LYS A 239 -1.92 -14.44 6.94
CA LYS A 239 -0.47 -14.58 6.76
C LYS A 239 -0.15 -15.61 5.68
N ASN A 240 0.72 -15.23 4.74
CA ASN A 240 1.14 -16.09 3.64
C ASN A 240 2.33 -16.96 4.04
N ASP A 241 2.12 -18.25 4.26
CA ASP A 241 3.17 -19.20 4.61
C ASP A 241 4.22 -19.43 3.49
N GLN A 242 3.90 -19.06 2.25
CA GLN A 242 4.80 -19.16 1.10
C GLN A 242 5.65 -17.90 0.90
N TYR A 243 5.35 -16.80 1.62
CA TYR A 243 6.09 -15.54 1.48
C TYR A 243 7.56 -15.74 1.91
N TRP A 244 8.48 -15.23 1.09
CA TRP A 244 9.91 -15.42 1.31
C TRP A 244 10.40 -14.81 2.62
N ASP A 245 9.82 -13.66 3.04
CA ASP A 245 10.20 -12.93 4.26
C ASP A 245 9.14 -13.12 5.39
N LYS A 246 8.45 -14.25 5.42
CA LYS A 246 7.37 -14.55 6.38
C LYS A 246 7.76 -14.45 7.85
N GLU A 247 9.05 -14.59 8.18
CA GLU A 247 9.55 -14.49 9.56
C GLU A 247 9.48 -13.06 10.10
N THR A 248 9.47 -12.05 9.23
CA THR A 248 9.31 -10.65 9.61
C THR A 248 7.84 -10.26 9.82
N VAL A 249 6.90 -11.00 9.24
CA VAL A 249 5.45 -10.78 9.37
C VAL A 249 4.98 -11.24 10.74
N LYS A 250 4.51 -10.29 11.56
CA LYS A 250 4.12 -10.54 12.96
C LYS A 250 2.63 -10.79 13.15
N LEU A 251 1.80 -10.17 12.31
CA LEU A 251 0.36 -10.39 12.33
C LEU A 251 0.02 -11.72 11.67
N ASP A 252 -0.93 -12.43 12.24
CA ASP A 252 -1.49 -13.65 11.66
C ASP A 252 -2.68 -13.32 10.74
N THR A 253 -3.51 -12.35 11.14
CA THR A 253 -4.69 -11.93 10.38
C THR A 253 -4.94 -10.42 10.52
N ILE A 254 -5.35 -9.81 9.42
CA ILE A 254 -5.89 -8.45 9.41
C ILE A 254 -7.34 -8.55 8.92
N ASN A 255 -8.30 -8.25 9.79
CA ASN A 255 -9.71 -8.19 9.41
C ASN A 255 -10.04 -6.79 8.90
N VAL A 256 -10.75 -6.70 7.81
CA VAL A 256 -11.20 -5.43 7.22
C VAL A 256 -12.72 -5.41 7.19
N SER A 257 -13.31 -4.34 7.71
CA SER A 257 -14.76 -4.12 7.70
C SER A 257 -15.09 -2.76 7.07
N VAL A 258 -16.13 -2.70 6.26
CA VAL A 258 -16.60 -1.45 5.65
C VAL A 258 -17.61 -0.79 6.57
N VAL A 259 -17.26 0.39 7.10
CA VAL A 259 -18.16 1.21 7.92
C VAL A 259 -18.16 2.64 7.39
N LYS A 260 -19.24 3.04 6.73
CA LYS A 260 -19.34 4.34 6.02
C LYS A 260 -19.43 5.55 6.96
N GLU A 261 -19.95 5.35 8.16
CA GLU A 261 -20.17 6.42 9.13
C GLU A 261 -19.02 6.52 10.14
N SER A 262 -18.22 7.59 10.06
CA SER A 262 -17.06 7.80 10.95
C SER A 262 -17.40 7.77 12.44
N SER A 263 -18.63 8.16 12.85
CA SER A 263 -19.07 8.07 14.25
C SER A 263 -19.23 6.62 14.71
N THR A 264 -19.67 5.72 13.83
CA THR A 264 -19.75 4.29 14.11
C THR A 264 -18.33 3.70 14.20
N SER A 265 -17.43 4.08 13.28
CA SER A 265 -16.03 3.65 13.31
C SER A 265 -15.34 4.07 14.61
N LEU A 266 -15.55 5.31 15.07
CA LEU A 266 -15.01 5.78 16.35
C LEU A 266 -15.53 4.97 17.55
N ASN A 267 -16.82 4.62 17.55
CA ASN A 267 -17.38 3.77 18.61
C ASN A 267 -16.76 2.37 18.62
N LEU A 268 -16.55 1.76 17.44
CA LEU A 268 -15.87 0.46 17.32
C LEU A 268 -14.45 0.51 17.88
N PHE A 269 -13.71 1.58 17.59
CA PHE A 269 -12.38 1.82 18.14
C PHE A 269 -12.42 1.96 19.68
N GLN A 270 -13.31 2.79 20.20
CA GLN A 270 -13.44 3.03 21.65
C GLN A 270 -13.88 1.77 22.42
N ASP A 271 -14.66 0.89 21.78
CA ASP A 271 -15.11 -0.38 22.35
C ASP A 271 -14.07 -1.52 22.19
N GLY A 272 -12.92 -1.23 21.53
CA GLY A 272 -11.86 -2.22 21.26
C GLY A 272 -12.27 -3.29 20.24
N GLN A 273 -13.21 -2.98 19.35
CA GLN A 273 -13.64 -3.86 18.25
C GLN A 273 -12.89 -3.54 16.94
N ALA A 274 -12.30 -2.35 16.84
CA ALA A 274 -11.40 -1.95 15.77
C ALA A 274 -10.10 -1.40 16.37
N ASP A 275 -8.99 -1.69 15.72
CA ASP A 275 -7.64 -1.25 16.12
C ASP A 275 -7.21 -0.01 15.32
N ASP A 276 -7.75 0.17 14.10
CA ASP A 276 -7.49 1.32 13.23
C ASP A 276 -8.78 1.78 12.54
N VAL A 277 -9.03 3.10 12.59
CA VAL A 277 -10.19 3.75 12.00
C VAL A 277 -9.84 5.12 11.42
N ILE A 278 -10.42 5.47 10.29
CA ILE A 278 -10.23 6.78 9.67
C ILE A 278 -11.28 7.76 10.19
N LEU A 279 -10.82 8.89 10.74
CA LEU A 279 -11.67 9.98 11.19
C LEU A 279 -11.55 11.20 10.27
N THR A 280 -12.66 11.89 10.07
CA THR A 280 -12.71 13.13 9.27
C THR A 280 -13.56 14.20 9.95
N GLY A 281 -13.33 15.46 9.58
CA GLY A 281 -14.15 16.59 10.02
C GLY A 281 -14.19 16.77 11.54
N GLU A 282 -15.38 16.97 12.10
CA GLU A 282 -15.56 17.26 13.53
C GLU A 282 -15.02 16.15 14.46
N LEU A 283 -15.04 14.89 14.01
CA LEU A 283 -14.54 13.78 14.84
C LEU A 283 -13.02 13.79 14.89
N ALA A 284 -12.33 14.09 13.79
CA ALA A 284 -10.88 14.29 13.79
C ALA A 284 -10.49 15.44 14.72
N GLN A 285 -11.23 16.56 14.68
CA GLN A 285 -11.00 17.70 15.58
C GLN A 285 -11.21 17.35 17.05
N GLN A 286 -12.24 16.55 17.38
CA GLN A 286 -12.50 16.10 18.75
C GLN A 286 -11.38 15.21 19.27
N MET A 287 -10.82 14.35 18.41
CA MET A 287 -9.76 13.41 18.77
C MET A 287 -8.34 13.99 18.63
N ALA A 288 -8.17 15.20 18.09
CA ALA A 288 -6.86 15.81 17.78
C ALA A 288 -5.87 15.88 18.96
N ASN A 289 -6.35 15.82 20.21
CA ASN A 289 -5.52 15.80 21.42
C ASN A 289 -5.46 14.42 22.10
N ASP A 290 -6.07 13.39 21.51
CA ASP A 290 -5.98 12.03 22.01
C ASP A 290 -4.64 11.41 21.62
N GLU A 291 -4.03 10.63 22.52
CA GLU A 291 -2.73 9.99 22.26
C GLU A 291 -2.78 8.95 21.11
N ALA A 292 -3.96 8.40 20.82
CA ALA A 292 -4.17 7.46 19.74
C ALA A 292 -4.42 8.13 18.38
N PHE A 293 -4.65 9.46 18.35
CA PHE A 293 -4.88 10.17 17.09
C PHE A 293 -3.56 10.44 16.37
N VAL A 294 -3.45 9.92 15.15
CA VAL A 294 -2.29 10.14 14.27
C VAL A 294 -2.74 10.86 13.01
N SER A 295 -2.04 11.92 12.64
CA SER A 295 -2.22 12.63 11.37
C SER A 295 -0.99 12.37 10.50
N GLU A 296 -1.20 11.70 9.37
CA GLU A 296 -0.14 11.36 8.41
C GLU A 296 -0.27 12.21 7.15
N PRO A 297 0.76 13.01 6.80
CA PRO A 297 0.78 13.76 5.55
C PRO A 297 0.80 12.80 4.34
N LEU A 298 -0.14 12.99 3.42
CA LEU A 298 -0.17 12.26 2.16
C LEU A 298 0.39 13.12 1.02
N ALA A 299 1.06 12.48 0.09
CA ALA A 299 1.51 13.08 -1.17
C ALA A 299 0.32 13.36 -2.12
N ARG A 300 -0.68 14.08 -1.62
CA ARG A 300 -1.95 14.32 -2.31
C ARG A 300 -2.42 15.76 -2.19
N THR A 301 -2.87 16.34 -3.29
CA THR A 301 -3.56 17.62 -3.32
C THR A 301 -5.00 17.43 -3.73
N SER A 302 -5.95 17.92 -2.92
CA SER A 302 -7.36 17.99 -3.27
C SER A 302 -7.65 19.33 -3.93
N TYR A 303 -8.33 19.31 -5.07
CA TYR A 303 -8.63 20.52 -5.85
C TYR A 303 -10.02 20.46 -6.47
N ILE A 304 -10.50 21.62 -6.87
CA ILE A 304 -11.77 21.76 -7.65
C ILE A 304 -11.41 21.95 -9.11
N GLU A 305 -11.86 21.02 -9.94
CA GLU A 305 -11.75 21.16 -11.40
C GLU A 305 -12.94 21.93 -11.95
N LEU A 306 -12.68 22.95 -12.75
CA LEU A 306 -13.69 23.78 -13.39
C LEU A 306 -13.77 23.38 -14.87
N ASN A 307 -14.93 22.85 -15.31
CA ASN A 307 -15.11 22.41 -16.69
C ASN A 307 -15.01 23.58 -17.68
N GLN A 308 -13.98 23.56 -18.52
CA GLN A 308 -13.69 24.57 -19.55
C GLN A 308 -13.91 24.03 -20.98
N ARG A 309 -14.35 22.79 -21.14
CA ARG A 309 -14.47 22.10 -22.44
C ARG A 309 -15.68 22.59 -23.23
N GLU A 310 -16.80 22.86 -22.56
CA GLU A 310 -18.01 23.35 -23.18
C GLU A 310 -17.80 24.77 -23.75
N GLU A 311 -18.29 25.04 -24.99
CA GLU A 311 -18.10 26.34 -25.65
C GLU A 311 -18.72 27.51 -24.89
N ASP A 312 -19.85 27.27 -24.23
CA ASP A 312 -20.61 28.23 -23.43
C ASP A 312 -20.31 28.20 -21.94
N SER A 313 -19.29 27.41 -21.52
CA SER A 313 -18.90 27.34 -20.12
C SER A 313 -18.42 28.69 -19.59
N PRO A 314 -19.01 29.20 -18.48
CA PRO A 314 -18.57 30.43 -17.85
C PRO A 314 -17.13 30.31 -17.32
N PHE A 315 -16.68 29.07 -17.07
CA PHE A 315 -15.33 28.81 -16.55
C PHE A 315 -14.22 28.91 -17.60
N ARG A 316 -14.54 29.17 -18.87
CA ARG A 316 -13.54 29.60 -19.87
C ARG A 316 -12.99 30.99 -19.57
N ASN A 317 -13.74 31.80 -18.80
CA ASN A 317 -13.27 33.09 -18.32
C ASN A 317 -12.20 32.87 -17.20
N GLU A 318 -10.97 33.32 -17.45
CA GLU A 318 -9.86 33.18 -16.54
C GLU A 318 -10.08 33.99 -15.24
N ASP A 319 -10.62 35.19 -15.34
CA ASP A 319 -10.86 36.08 -14.18
C ASP A 319 -11.91 35.45 -13.23
N LEU A 320 -12.92 34.78 -13.80
CA LEU A 320 -13.91 34.06 -12.99
C LEU A 320 -13.26 32.90 -12.22
N ARG A 321 -12.38 32.12 -12.86
CA ARG A 321 -11.67 31.04 -12.18
C ARG A 321 -10.77 31.57 -11.06
N LYS A 322 -10.03 32.66 -11.33
CA LYS A 322 -9.22 33.34 -10.32
C LYS A 322 -10.07 33.87 -9.15
N ALA A 323 -11.22 34.51 -9.46
CA ALA A 323 -12.11 35.01 -8.43
C ALA A 323 -12.63 33.89 -7.51
N ILE A 324 -13.01 32.73 -8.06
CA ILE A 324 -13.39 31.56 -7.27
C ILE A 324 -12.22 31.09 -6.38
N SER A 325 -11.02 30.98 -6.95
CA SER A 325 -9.84 30.55 -6.21
C SER A 325 -9.51 31.50 -5.04
N TYR A 326 -9.62 32.82 -5.25
CA TYR A 326 -9.35 33.83 -4.20
C TYR A 326 -10.47 33.93 -3.16
N ALA A 327 -11.68 33.51 -3.47
CA ALA A 327 -12.81 33.53 -2.55
C ALA A 327 -12.77 32.39 -1.52
N ILE A 328 -11.94 31.38 -1.72
CA ILE A 328 -11.82 30.22 -0.82
C ILE A 328 -10.77 30.53 0.25
N ASP A 329 -11.20 30.63 1.50
CA ASP A 329 -10.32 30.67 2.66
C ASP A 329 -9.80 29.27 2.96
N ARG A 330 -8.60 28.94 2.44
CA ARG A 330 -7.99 27.63 2.55
C ARG A 330 -7.55 27.32 3.96
N ASP A 331 -7.09 28.32 4.71
CA ASP A 331 -6.69 28.13 6.10
C ASP A 331 -7.89 27.78 6.97
N ALA A 332 -9.01 28.48 6.82
CA ALA A 332 -10.25 28.14 7.50
C ALA A 332 -10.76 26.75 7.10
N LEU A 333 -10.62 26.38 5.83
CA LEU A 333 -11.01 25.05 5.34
C LEU A 333 -10.24 23.93 6.05
N VAL A 334 -8.90 24.01 6.08
CA VAL A 334 -8.07 22.93 6.67
C VAL A 334 -8.13 22.93 8.20
N THR A 335 -8.22 24.11 8.85
CA THR A 335 -8.18 24.19 10.32
C THR A 335 -9.55 24.03 10.96
N SER A 336 -10.63 24.56 10.35
CA SER A 336 -11.95 24.63 10.97
C SER A 336 -12.95 23.62 10.42
N ILE A 337 -12.73 23.12 9.19
CA ILE A 337 -13.66 22.18 8.54
C ILE A 337 -13.07 20.75 8.54
N LEU A 338 -11.83 20.60 8.07
CA LEU A 338 -11.19 19.27 8.01
C LEU A 338 -10.64 18.87 9.38
N GLY A 339 -9.73 19.65 9.97
CA GLY A 339 -9.16 19.38 11.28
C GLY A 339 -8.35 18.08 11.39
N ASP A 340 -7.95 17.52 10.24
CA ASP A 340 -7.29 16.25 10.09
C ASP A 340 -5.75 16.37 9.93
N GLY A 341 -5.22 17.59 10.08
CA GLY A 341 -3.80 17.90 9.85
C GLY A 341 -3.45 18.26 8.41
N SER A 342 -4.43 18.32 7.50
CA SER A 342 -4.25 18.82 6.13
C SER A 342 -3.67 20.24 6.12
N LEU A 343 -2.83 20.54 5.12
CA LEU A 343 -2.20 21.87 4.93
C LEU A 343 -2.94 22.64 3.83
N ALA A 344 -3.06 23.96 4.02
CA ALA A 344 -3.60 24.85 2.98
C ALA A 344 -2.66 24.84 1.77
N SER A 345 -3.18 24.43 0.60
CA SER A 345 -2.38 24.31 -0.62
C SER A 345 -2.41 25.60 -1.43
N THR A 346 -1.25 26.05 -1.90
CA THR A 346 -1.07 27.19 -2.81
C THR A 346 -0.89 26.75 -4.27
N GLY A 347 -0.69 25.44 -4.52
CA GLY A 347 -0.47 24.86 -5.83
C GLY A 347 -0.86 23.38 -5.93
N LEU A 348 -0.51 22.73 -7.03
CA LEU A 348 -0.79 21.30 -7.25
C LEU A 348 0.24 20.38 -6.59
N ILE A 349 1.44 20.88 -6.27
CA ILE A 349 2.49 20.09 -5.62
C ILE A 349 2.32 20.23 -4.11
N PRO A 350 2.11 19.13 -3.38
CA PRO A 350 2.06 19.16 -1.92
C PRO A 350 3.40 19.57 -1.31
N LYS A 351 3.34 20.27 -0.17
CA LYS A 351 4.54 20.58 0.61
C LYS A 351 5.21 19.29 1.11
N GLY A 352 6.54 19.29 1.13
CA GLY A 352 7.32 18.12 1.57
C GLY A 352 7.65 17.12 0.47
N MET A 353 7.24 17.36 -0.78
CA MET A 353 7.47 16.41 -1.87
C MET A 353 8.63 16.76 -2.79
N THR A 354 8.90 18.04 -3.00
CA THR A 354 9.89 18.48 -4.00
C THR A 354 10.81 19.52 -3.39
N PHE A 355 12.10 19.23 -3.41
CA PHE A 355 13.12 20.05 -2.81
C PHE A 355 14.15 20.52 -3.84
N ASN A 356 14.64 21.74 -3.63
CA ASN A 356 15.79 22.25 -4.38
C ASN A 356 17.04 21.39 -4.05
N PRO A 357 17.67 20.75 -5.04
CA PRO A 357 18.80 19.85 -4.79
C PRO A 357 20.06 20.56 -4.26
N THR A 358 20.10 21.89 -4.33
CA THR A 358 21.28 22.69 -3.92
C THR A 358 21.26 23.04 -2.44
N ASP A 359 20.11 23.43 -1.90
CA ASP A 359 19.97 23.96 -0.53
C ASP A 359 18.88 23.28 0.30
N ASN A 360 18.19 22.29 -0.30
CA ASN A 360 17.09 21.53 0.30
C ASN A 360 15.89 22.41 0.70
N THR A 361 15.68 23.53 0.03
CA THR A 361 14.47 24.36 0.23
C THR A 361 13.29 23.66 -0.45
N ASP A 362 12.14 23.62 0.23
CA ASP A 362 10.91 23.08 -0.33
C ASP A 362 10.42 23.94 -1.50
N PHE A 363 10.00 23.31 -2.59
CA PHE A 363 9.50 24.01 -3.78
C PHE A 363 8.31 24.93 -3.46
N VAL A 364 7.43 24.52 -2.53
CA VAL A 364 6.25 25.32 -2.14
C VAL A 364 6.69 26.59 -1.43
N ASP A 365 7.68 26.51 -0.53
CA ASP A 365 8.22 27.67 0.19
C ASP A 365 8.93 28.65 -0.77
N GLU A 366 9.65 28.16 -1.79
CA GLU A 366 10.20 28.99 -2.85
C GLU A 366 9.12 29.67 -3.70
N ALA A 367 8.09 28.92 -4.10
CA ALA A 367 6.99 29.43 -4.90
C ALA A 367 6.18 30.51 -4.17
N GLU A 368 5.91 30.33 -2.88
CA GLU A 368 5.23 31.33 -2.05
C GLU A 368 6.01 32.64 -1.92
N SER A 369 7.35 32.58 -1.94
CA SER A 369 8.19 33.77 -1.87
C SER A 369 8.11 34.64 -3.12
N VAL A 370 7.56 34.13 -4.24
CA VAL A 370 7.44 34.81 -5.54
C VAL A 370 6.03 35.32 -5.81
N ILE A 371 5.02 34.82 -5.10
CA ILE A 371 3.60 35.21 -5.24
C ILE A 371 3.25 36.32 -4.26
#